data_01d07b0f849e9d37d9815206f0883958
#
_entry.id   01d07b0f849e9d37d9815206f0883958
#
_cell.length_a   1.000
_cell.length_b   1.000
_cell.length_c   1.000
_cell.angle_alpha   90.00
_cell.angle_beta   90.00
_cell.angle_gamma   90.00
#
_symmetry.space_group_name_H-M   'P 1'
#
loop_
_entity.id
_entity.type
_entity.pdbx_description
1 polymer ?
#
loop_
_entity_poly.entity_id
_entity_poly.type
_entity_poly.pdbx_seq_one_letter_code
_entity_poly.pdbx_strand_id
1 'polypeptide(L)'
;MSASKNEKIIKASVIPLIFPILLWIIHLTAQFIGLDLYKMGLLPRNTTGLLGIVTAPLIHGDFSHLISNTFPLIILGWIILFFYPKVSYFLFIFIYLVTGLLVWIFARQVYHIGASGIVYGFVSFLFFSGLFRKDNTSITLALIITFLYGGIVWGMLPGMKGISWESHLLGAVTGLVAAYLFRKVDPPAKKYDWEDGPDDFNVDDLEVSYDPEKNKFDI
;
A
#
# COMPACT_ATOMS: atom_id res chain seq x y z
N MET A 1 21.19 -3.10 19.85
CA MET A 1 22.04 -3.22 18.64
C MET A 1 21.25 -2.70 17.45
N SER A 2 21.70 -1.64 16.77
CA SER A 2 21.05 -1.14 15.57
C SER A 2 21.32 -2.11 14.42
N ALA A 3 20.26 -2.64 13.77
CA ALA A 3 20.41 -3.47 12.58
C ALA A 3 21.21 -2.72 11.50
N SER A 4 22.13 -3.43 10.82
CA SER A 4 22.92 -2.85 9.73
C SER A 4 22.00 -2.37 8.61
N LYS A 5 22.46 -1.41 7.78
CA LYS A 5 21.70 -0.91 6.63
C LYS A 5 21.28 -2.05 5.69
N ASN A 6 22.17 -3.04 5.52
CA ASN A 6 21.92 -4.21 4.69
C ASN A 6 20.83 -5.13 5.28
N GLU A 7 20.79 -5.35 6.59
CA GLU A 7 19.71 -6.12 7.24
C GLU A 7 18.34 -5.46 7.06
N LYS A 8 18.28 -4.13 7.14
CA LYS A 8 17.02 -3.39 6.91
C LYS A 8 16.54 -3.56 5.46
N ILE A 9 17.44 -3.47 4.49
CA ILE A 9 17.13 -3.65 3.08
C ILE A 9 16.65 -5.08 2.82
N ILE A 10 17.37 -6.09 3.34
CA ILE A 10 17.00 -7.49 3.17
C ILE A 10 15.62 -7.78 3.77
N LYS A 11 15.36 -7.32 5.01
CA LYS A 11 14.04 -7.50 5.64
C LYS A 11 12.94 -6.82 4.82
N ALA A 12 13.16 -5.59 4.36
CA ALA A 12 12.20 -4.87 3.53
C ALA A 12 11.94 -5.55 2.17
N SER A 13 12.91 -6.30 1.64
CA SER A 13 12.76 -7.00 0.36
C SER A 13 12.11 -8.38 0.49
N VAL A 14 12.37 -9.11 1.58
CA VAL A 14 11.90 -10.50 1.77
C VAL A 14 10.48 -10.57 2.34
N ILE A 15 10.16 -9.71 3.31
CA ILE A 15 8.89 -9.78 4.04
C ILE A 15 7.66 -9.64 3.13
N PRO A 16 7.61 -8.72 2.13
CA PRO A 16 6.47 -8.62 1.22
C PRO A 16 6.25 -9.84 0.35
N LEU A 17 7.24 -10.73 0.24
CA LEU A 17 7.12 -11.98 -0.53
C LEU A 17 6.43 -13.10 0.26
N ILE A 18 6.50 -13.06 1.59
CA ILE A 18 6.01 -14.16 2.45
C ILE A 18 4.51 -14.40 2.21
N PHE A 19 3.71 -13.36 2.25
CA PHE A 19 2.26 -13.50 2.06
C PHE A 19 1.88 -13.98 0.66
N PRO A 20 2.37 -13.39 -0.45
CA PRO A 20 2.14 -13.92 -1.79
C PRO A 20 2.62 -15.37 -1.97
N ILE A 21 3.78 -15.75 -1.43
CA ILE A 21 4.25 -17.14 -1.48
C ILE A 21 3.24 -18.08 -0.80
N LEU A 22 2.71 -17.69 0.35
CA LEU A 22 1.67 -18.46 1.04
C LEU A 22 0.42 -18.62 0.16
N LEU A 23 -0.02 -17.57 -0.55
CA LEU A 23 -1.15 -17.63 -1.48
C LEU A 23 -0.91 -18.67 -2.58
N TRP A 24 0.30 -18.67 -3.17
CA TRP A 24 0.68 -19.64 -4.19
C TRP A 24 0.72 -21.06 -3.64
N ILE A 25 1.30 -21.29 -2.48
CA ILE A 25 1.33 -22.61 -1.83
C ILE A 25 -0.10 -23.15 -1.63
N ILE A 26 -0.99 -22.33 -1.07
CA ILE A 26 -2.38 -22.72 -0.82
C ILE A 26 -3.09 -23.05 -2.15
N HIS A 27 -2.99 -22.17 -3.14
CA HIS A 27 -3.67 -22.35 -4.43
C HIS A 27 -3.15 -23.58 -5.18
N LEU A 28 -1.82 -23.75 -5.28
CA LEU A 28 -1.22 -24.91 -5.95
C LEU A 28 -1.55 -26.22 -5.23
N THR A 29 -1.51 -26.24 -3.90
CA THR A 29 -1.88 -27.43 -3.12
C THR A 29 -3.34 -27.78 -3.34
N ALA A 30 -4.26 -26.80 -3.26
CA ALA A 30 -5.68 -27.04 -3.49
C ALA A 30 -5.95 -27.58 -4.90
N GLN A 31 -5.30 -27.03 -5.93
CA GLN A 31 -5.40 -27.53 -7.31
C GLN A 31 -4.86 -28.95 -7.45
N PHE A 32 -3.71 -29.25 -6.84
CA PHE A 32 -3.06 -30.55 -6.95
C PHE A 32 -3.90 -31.69 -6.33
N ILE A 33 -4.55 -31.41 -5.17
CA ILE A 33 -5.40 -32.42 -4.49
C ILE A 33 -6.88 -32.35 -4.88
N GLY A 34 -7.27 -31.45 -5.79
CA GLY A 34 -8.66 -31.28 -6.22
C GLY A 34 -9.60 -30.72 -5.16
N LEU A 35 -9.08 -29.88 -4.24
CA LEU A 35 -9.86 -29.32 -3.13
C LEU A 35 -10.52 -28.00 -3.53
N ASP A 36 -11.85 -27.95 -3.46
CA ASP A 36 -12.61 -26.71 -3.63
C ASP A 36 -12.63 -25.90 -2.31
N LEU A 37 -11.86 -24.82 -2.27
CA LEU A 37 -11.79 -23.91 -1.12
C LEU A 37 -12.86 -22.80 -1.14
N TYR A 38 -13.69 -22.70 -2.18
CA TYR A 38 -14.62 -21.57 -2.36
C TYR A 38 -15.53 -21.33 -1.15
N LYS A 39 -16.04 -22.42 -0.54
CA LYS A 39 -16.89 -22.35 0.65
C LYS A 39 -16.17 -21.94 1.94
N MET A 40 -14.84 -21.90 1.94
CA MET A 40 -14.05 -21.32 3.03
C MET A 40 -13.87 -19.80 2.87
N GLY A 41 -14.41 -19.21 1.81
CA GLY A 41 -14.53 -17.77 1.63
C GLY A 41 -15.40 -17.10 2.69
N LEU A 42 -15.39 -15.79 2.68
CA LEU A 42 -16.20 -14.98 3.59
C LEU A 42 -17.65 -14.93 3.09
N LEU A 43 -18.60 -15.37 3.91
CA LEU A 43 -20.03 -15.26 3.66
C LEU A 43 -20.63 -14.20 4.61
N PRO A 44 -21.08 -13.05 4.09
CA PRO A 44 -21.58 -11.95 4.91
C PRO A 44 -22.78 -12.32 5.78
N ARG A 45 -22.78 -11.80 7.02
CA ARG A 45 -23.86 -11.99 8.02
C ARG A 45 -24.22 -13.45 8.28
N ASN A 46 -23.27 -14.34 8.12
CA ASN A 46 -23.42 -15.76 8.42
C ASN A 46 -22.31 -16.19 9.38
N THR A 47 -22.65 -16.93 10.45
CA THR A 47 -21.69 -17.37 11.46
C THR A 47 -20.59 -18.28 10.88
N THR A 48 -20.92 -19.14 9.92
CA THR A 48 -19.94 -19.96 9.22
C THR A 48 -18.99 -19.11 8.36
N GLY A 49 -19.43 -17.95 7.90
CA GLY A 49 -18.64 -17.00 7.12
C GLY A 49 -17.67 -16.15 7.94
N LEU A 50 -17.74 -16.19 9.29
CA LEU A 50 -16.79 -15.46 10.15
C LEU A 50 -15.34 -15.94 9.97
N LEU A 51 -15.15 -17.26 9.79
CA LEU A 51 -13.82 -17.81 9.50
C LEU A 51 -13.24 -17.19 8.20
N GLY A 52 -14.13 -16.85 7.25
CA GLY A 52 -13.77 -16.19 6.00
C GLY A 52 -13.10 -14.83 6.18
N ILE A 53 -13.22 -14.15 7.32
CA ILE A 53 -12.46 -12.92 7.62
C ILE A 53 -10.95 -13.22 7.53
N VAL A 54 -10.55 -14.42 7.97
CA VAL A 54 -9.15 -14.85 7.94
C VAL A 54 -8.81 -15.64 6.67
N THR A 55 -9.72 -16.50 6.21
CA THR A 55 -9.42 -17.44 5.11
C THR A 55 -9.65 -16.85 3.73
N ALA A 56 -10.62 -15.97 3.55
CA ALA A 56 -10.98 -15.44 2.23
C ALA A 56 -9.83 -14.78 1.47
N PRO A 57 -8.95 -13.96 2.10
CA PRO A 57 -7.80 -13.38 1.40
C PRO A 57 -6.77 -14.42 0.91
N LEU A 58 -6.79 -15.63 1.47
CA LEU A 58 -5.88 -16.71 1.09
C LEU A 58 -6.38 -17.51 -0.12
N ILE A 59 -7.66 -17.39 -0.49
CA ILE A 59 -8.31 -18.22 -1.49
C ILE A 59 -8.46 -17.43 -2.79
N HIS A 60 -8.11 -18.08 -3.91
CA HIS A 60 -8.25 -17.49 -5.25
C HIS A 60 -8.98 -18.47 -6.18
N GLY A 61 -9.88 -17.94 -7.01
CA GLY A 61 -10.72 -18.76 -7.90
C GLY A 61 -9.93 -19.39 -9.05
N ASP A 62 -8.93 -18.68 -9.55
CA ASP A 62 -8.11 -19.10 -10.68
C ASP A 62 -6.72 -18.43 -10.65
N PHE A 63 -5.83 -18.88 -11.57
CA PHE A 63 -4.48 -18.33 -11.68
C PHE A 63 -4.46 -16.85 -12.07
N SER A 64 -5.37 -16.39 -12.92
CA SER A 64 -5.44 -14.98 -13.33
C SER A 64 -5.74 -14.09 -12.13
N HIS A 65 -6.70 -14.51 -11.29
CA HIS A 65 -7.03 -13.84 -10.05
C HIS A 65 -5.86 -13.82 -9.06
N LEU A 66 -5.15 -14.96 -8.91
CA LEU A 66 -3.96 -15.04 -8.03
C LEU A 66 -2.84 -14.12 -8.51
N ILE A 67 -2.51 -14.15 -9.82
CA ILE A 67 -1.46 -13.33 -10.41
C ILE A 67 -1.79 -11.83 -10.28
N SER A 68 -3.04 -11.44 -10.54
CA SER A 68 -3.49 -10.05 -10.45
C SER A 68 -3.36 -9.45 -9.03
N ASN A 69 -3.36 -10.30 -8.00
CA ASN A 69 -3.09 -9.89 -6.62
C ASN A 69 -1.60 -9.95 -6.26
N THR A 70 -0.86 -10.91 -6.82
CA THR A 70 0.54 -11.18 -6.45
C THR A 70 1.42 -9.96 -6.66
N PHE A 71 1.45 -9.39 -7.86
CA PHE A 71 2.33 -8.26 -8.18
C PHE A 71 2.01 -7.00 -7.37
N PRO A 72 0.74 -6.57 -7.26
CA PRO A 72 0.40 -5.44 -6.41
C PRO A 72 0.78 -5.65 -4.94
N LEU A 73 0.53 -6.84 -4.37
CA LEU A 73 0.89 -7.13 -2.98
C LEU A 73 2.39 -7.02 -2.73
N ILE A 74 3.23 -7.50 -3.66
CA ILE A 74 4.68 -7.40 -3.55
C ILE A 74 5.12 -5.94 -3.64
N ILE A 75 4.70 -5.24 -4.69
CA ILE A 75 5.14 -3.85 -4.97
C ILE A 75 4.66 -2.90 -3.87
N LEU A 76 3.37 -2.93 -3.54
CA LEU A 76 2.79 -2.03 -2.54
C LEU A 76 3.29 -2.37 -1.13
N GLY A 77 3.42 -3.66 -0.81
CA GLY A 77 3.99 -4.12 0.46
C GLY A 77 5.44 -3.68 0.62
N TRP A 78 6.24 -3.75 -0.45
CA TRP A 78 7.62 -3.25 -0.46
C TRP A 78 7.68 -1.73 -0.24
N ILE A 79 6.85 -0.96 -0.94
CA ILE A 79 6.75 0.50 -0.77
C ILE A 79 6.37 0.84 0.67
N ILE A 80 5.37 0.16 1.24
CA ILE A 80 4.91 0.41 2.60
C ILE A 80 6.00 0.07 3.62
N LEU A 81 6.66 -1.08 3.51
CA LEU A 81 7.74 -1.46 4.43
C LEU A 81 8.94 -0.51 4.37
N PHE A 82 9.25 0.01 3.19
CA PHE A 82 10.38 0.89 3.00
C PHE A 82 10.11 2.31 3.50
N PHE A 83 8.96 2.88 3.15
CA PHE A 83 8.63 4.29 3.44
C PHE A 83 7.85 4.49 4.74
N TYR A 84 7.15 3.44 5.22
CA TYR A 84 6.33 3.49 6.44
C TYR A 84 6.68 2.34 7.41
N PRO A 85 7.96 2.18 7.79
CA PRO A 85 8.45 0.98 8.50
C PRO A 85 7.81 0.79 9.88
N LYS A 86 7.44 1.88 10.57
CA LYS A 86 6.87 1.78 11.92
C LYS A 86 5.43 1.28 11.91
N VAL A 87 4.68 1.60 10.86
CA VAL A 87 3.27 1.27 10.77
C VAL A 87 3.01 0.02 9.93
N SER A 88 3.96 -0.40 9.10
CA SER A 88 3.78 -1.40 8.02
C SER A 88 3.12 -2.70 8.46
N TYR A 89 3.61 -3.35 9.53
CA TYR A 89 3.06 -4.62 10.02
C TYR A 89 1.65 -4.45 10.59
N PHE A 90 1.46 -3.41 11.39
CA PHE A 90 0.16 -3.11 11.96
C PHE A 90 -0.85 -2.73 10.87
N LEU A 91 -0.41 -1.97 9.88
CA LEU A 91 -1.21 -1.59 8.72
C LEU A 91 -1.71 -2.81 7.95
N PHE A 92 -0.81 -3.78 7.69
CA PHE A 92 -1.20 -5.03 7.02
C PHE A 92 -2.30 -5.76 7.80
N ILE A 93 -2.09 -5.98 9.10
CA ILE A 93 -3.06 -6.67 9.97
C ILE A 93 -4.37 -5.87 10.04
N PHE A 94 -4.28 -4.56 10.19
CA PHE A 94 -5.44 -3.67 10.26
C PHE A 94 -6.28 -3.75 8.98
N ILE A 95 -5.66 -3.58 7.82
CA ILE A 95 -6.36 -3.66 6.53
C ILE A 95 -6.95 -5.07 6.35
N TYR A 96 -6.18 -6.11 6.64
CA TYR A 96 -6.63 -7.50 6.52
C TYR A 96 -7.91 -7.76 7.31
N LEU A 97 -7.88 -7.50 8.61
CA LEU A 97 -8.97 -7.84 9.52
C LEU A 97 -10.16 -6.88 9.40
N VAL A 98 -9.89 -5.58 9.31
CA VAL A 98 -10.97 -4.57 9.25
C VAL A 98 -11.71 -4.66 7.93
N THR A 99 -11.01 -4.84 6.80
CA THR A 99 -11.67 -5.06 5.51
C THR A 99 -12.56 -6.30 5.56
N GLY A 100 -12.03 -7.43 6.07
CA GLY A 100 -12.81 -8.65 6.22
C GLY A 100 -14.05 -8.46 7.08
N LEU A 101 -13.90 -7.76 8.22
CA LEU A 101 -15.02 -7.44 9.11
C LEU A 101 -16.08 -6.57 8.42
N LEU A 102 -15.66 -5.52 7.73
CA LEU A 102 -16.58 -4.63 6.99
C LEU A 102 -17.29 -5.39 5.86
N VAL A 103 -16.59 -6.25 5.13
CA VAL A 103 -17.20 -7.13 4.12
C VAL A 103 -18.23 -8.05 4.76
N TRP A 104 -17.91 -8.65 5.90
CA TRP A 104 -18.86 -9.50 6.61
C TRP A 104 -20.13 -8.76 7.04
N ILE A 105 -20.02 -7.49 7.46
CA ILE A 105 -21.17 -6.68 7.89
C ILE A 105 -21.99 -6.18 6.70
N PHE A 106 -21.34 -5.64 5.66
CA PHE A 106 -22.02 -4.78 4.66
C PHE A 106 -22.18 -5.42 3.27
N ALA A 107 -21.35 -6.42 2.91
CA ALA A 107 -21.41 -6.96 1.54
C ALA A 107 -22.65 -7.81 1.28
N ARG A 108 -22.94 -8.06 -0.01
CA ARG A 108 -24.03 -8.98 -0.42
C ARG A 108 -23.73 -10.41 0.03
N GLN A 109 -24.79 -11.22 0.21
CA GLN A 109 -24.71 -12.60 0.69
C GLN A 109 -24.25 -13.58 -0.41
N VAL A 110 -22.98 -13.48 -0.80
CA VAL A 110 -22.25 -14.43 -1.64
C VAL A 110 -20.90 -14.69 -1.00
N TYR A 111 -20.24 -15.78 -1.39
CA TYR A 111 -18.87 -16.00 -0.94
C TYR A 111 -17.92 -15.00 -1.58
N HIS A 112 -17.17 -14.29 -0.75
CA HIS A 112 -16.10 -13.40 -1.15
C HIS A 112 -14.76 -14.09 -0.93
N ILE A 113 -13.88 -14.06 -1.93
CA ILE A 113 -12.53 -14.64 -1.91
C ILE A 113 -11.53 -13.68 -2.56
N GLY A 114 -10.25 -13.84 -2.25
CA GLY A 114 -9.15 -13.08 -2.85
C GLY A 114 -8.57 -12.01 -1.95
N ALA A 115 -7.28 -11.70 -2.18
CA ALA A 115 -6.52 -10.71 -1.43
C ALA A 115 -6.71 -9.26 -1.94
N SER A 116 -7.55 -9.06 -2.95
CA SER A 116 -7.73 -7.76 -3.61
C SER A 116 -8.19 -6.65 -2.64
N GLY A 117 -8.98 -6.96 -1.62
CA GLY A 117 -9.35 -5.99 -0.57
C GLY A 117 -8.13 -5.40 0.14
N ILE A 118 -7.06 -6.19 0.33
CA ILE A 118 -5.79 -5.73 0.89
C ILE A 118 -5.06 -4.83 -0.12
N VAL A 119 -5.04 -5.20 -1.41
CA VAL A 119 -4.45 -4.39 -2.49
C VAL A 119 -5.10 -3.01 -2.53
N TYR A 120 -6.43 -2.95 -2.55
CA TYR A 120 -7.17 -1.68 -2.55
C TYR A 120 -6.93 -0.87 -1.28
N GLY A 121 -6.80 -1.54 -0.13
CA GLY A 121 -6.42 -0.92 1.12
C GLY A 121 -5.03 -0.28 1.07
N PHE A 122 -4.04 -0.96 0.50
CA PHE A 122 -2.68 -0.44 0.34
C PHE A 122 -2.63 0.74 -0.62
N VAL A 123 -3.28 0.64 -1.79
CA VAL A 123 -3.37 1.73 -2.77
C VAL A 123 -3.99 2.97 -2.14
N SER A 124 -5.12 2.80 -1.46
CA SER A 124 -5.83 3.87 -0.77
C SER A 124 -4.99 4.48 0.34
N PHE A 125 -4.32 3.66 1.18
CA PHE A 125 -3.42 4.15 2.22
C PHE A 125 -2.30 5.03 1.65
N LEU A 126 -1.62 4.57 0.60
CA LEU A 126 -0.51 5.32 -0.01
C LEU A 126 -1.00 6.63 -0.65
N PHE A 127 -2.12 6.59 -1.36
CA PHE A 127 -2.72 7.77 -1.97
C PHE A 127 -3.13 8.83 -0.92
N PHE A 128 -3.92 8.43 0.07
CA PHE A 128 -4.40 9.36 1.10
C PHE A 128 -3.31 9.79 2.08
N SER A 129 -2.25 8.99 2.27
CA SER A 129 -1.08 9.43 3.02
C SER A 129 -0.43 10.67 2.40
N GLY A 130 -0.35 10.76 1.06
CA GLY A 130 0.12 11.98 0.38
C GLY A 130 -0.73 13.22 0.70
N LEU A 131 -2.06 13.04 0.75
CA LEU A 131 -2.99 14.13 1.05
C LEU A 131 -2.94 14.60 2.50
N PHE A 132 -2.80 13.64 3.45
CA PHE A 132 -2.88 13.94 4.87
C PHE A 132 -1.53 14.34 5.48
N ARG A 133 -0.43 13.77 5.01
CA ARG A 133 0.92 14.03 5.54
C ARG A 133 1.54 15.28 4.92
N LYS A 134 1.29 15.52 3.63
CA LYS A 134 1.77 16.70 2.88
C LYS A 134 3.30 16.86 2.86
N ASP A 135 4.04 15.78 3.08
CA ASP A 135 5.49 15.75 2.87
C ASP A 135 5.81 15.29 1.44
N ASN A 136 6.96 15.72 0.91
CA ASN A 136 7.35 15.47 -0.48
C ASN A 136 7.37 13.98 -0.83
N THR A 137 7.83 13.12 0.08
CA THR A 137 7.88 11.66 -0.15
C THR A 137 6.49 11.07 -0.29
N SER A 138 5.57 11.39 0.64
CA SER A 138 4.21 10.87 0.61
C SER A 138 3.43 11.39 -0.60
N ILE A 139 3.62 12.66 -1.00
CA ILE A 139 3.02 13.24 -2.21
C ILE A 139 3.54 12.52 -3.46
N THR A 140 4.86 12.33 -3.57
CA THR A 140 5.47 11.63 -4.72
C THR A 140 4.93 10.20 -4.83
N LEU A 141 4.85 9.48 -3.70
CA LEU A 141 4.26 8.14 -3.69
C LEU A 141 2.79 8.16 -4.12
N ALA A 142 1.99 9.11 -3.63
CA ALA A 142 0.59 9.23 -4.03
C ALA A 142 0.45 9.45 -5.55
N LEU A 143 1.29 10.29 -6.15
CA LEU A 143 1.30 10.52 -7.60
C LEU A 143 1.70 9.25 -8.38
N ILE A 144 2.74 8.54 -7.95
CA ILE A 144 3.17 7.27 -8.55
C ILE A 144 2.04 6.24 -8.46
N ILE A 145 1.40 6.08 -7.30
CA ILE A 145 0.29 5.16 -7.09
C ILE A 145 -0.92 5.53 -7.95
N THR A 146 -1.23 6.82 -8.09
CA THR A 146 -2.30 7.27 -8.98
C THR A 146 -2.01 6.91 -10.43
N PHE A 147 -0.78 7.09 -10.89
CA PHE A 147 -0.37 6.74 -12.25
C PHE A 147 -0.43 5.22 -12.51
N LEU A 148 0.09 4.41 -11.58
CA LEU A 148 0.19 2.95 -11.76
C LEU A 148 -1.14 2.25 -11.50
N TYR A 149 -1.91 2.70 -10.53
CA TYR A 149 -3.08 2.01 -10.02
C TYR A 149 -4.39 2.81 -10.10
N GLY A 150 -4.39 4.04 -10.65
CA GLY A 150 -5.61 4.85 -10.71
C GLY A 150 -6.78 4.16 -11.43
N GLY A 151 -6.48 3.29 -12.39
CA GLY A 151 -7.48 2.51 -13.12
C GLY A 151 -8.24 1.47 -12.27
N ILE A 152 -7.73 1.07 -11.11
CA ILE A 152 -8.42 0.08 -10.26
C ILE A 152 -9.71 0.63 -9.65
N VAL A 153 -9.93 1.94 -9.67
CA VAL A 153 -11.18 2.58 -9.17
C VAL A 153 -12.42 1.95 -9.79
N TRP A 154 -12.34 1.52 -11.04
CA TRP A 154 -13.45 0.86 -11.73
C TRP A 154 -13.85 -0.48 -11.09
N GLY A 155 -12.91 -1.16 -10.46
CA GLY A 155 -13.17 -2.40 -9.73
C GLY A 155 -13.99 -2.21 -8.44
N MET A 156 -14.16 -0.98 -7.96
CA MET A 156 -15.02 -0.65 -6.80
C MET A 156 -16.48 -0.41 -7.19
N LEU A 157 -16.79 -0.43 -8.50
CA LEU A 157 -18.14 -0.22 -8.98
C LEU A 157 -18.87 -1.56 -9.18
N PRO A 158 -20.18 -1.62 -8.87
CA PRO A 158 -20.99 -2.81 -9.16
C PRO A 158 -21.10 -3.02 -10.67
N GLY A 159 -21.21 -4.29 -11.10
CA GLY A 159 -21.50 -4.63 -12.51
C GLY A 159 -20.57 -5.67 -13.12
N MET A 160 -19.39 -5.88 -12.61
CA MET A 160 -18.48 -6.93 -13.10
C MET A 160 -18.83 -8.28 -12.46
N LYS A 161 -19.15 -9.27 -13.30
CA LYS A 161 -19.42 -10.65 -12.83
C LYS A 161 -18.15 -11.26 -12.25
N GLY A 162 -18.28 -11.98 -11.14
CA GLY A 162 -17.15 -12.69 -10.51
C GLY A 162 -16.21 -11.80 -9.67
N ILE A 163 -16.45 -10.49 -9.61
CA ILE A 163 -15.65 -9.56 -8.81
C ILE A 163 -16.40 -9.17 -7.53
N SER A 164 -15.69 -9.21 -6.41
CA SER A 164 -16.15 -8.69 -5.13
C SER A 164 -15.86 -7.20 -5.04
N TRP A 165 -16.65 -6.37 -5.76
CA TRP A 165 -16.48 -4.92 -5.73
C TRP A 165 -16.62 -4.34 -4.31
N GLU A 166 -17.40 -5.00 -3.44
CA GLU A 166 -17.57 -4.61 -2.04
C GLU A 166 -16.26 -4.76 -1.27
N SER A 167 -15.52 -5.85 -1.47
CA SER A 167 -14.20 -6.04 -0.85
C SER A 167 -13.21 -4.97 -1.31
N HIS A 168 -13.29 -4.56 -2.57
CA HIS A 168 -12.47 -3.48 -3.13
C HIS A 168 -12.81 -2.14 -2.48
N LEU A 169 -14.09 -1.76 -2.48
CA LEU A 169 -14.55 -0.50 -1.89
C LEU A 169 -14.24 -0.44 -0.39
N LEU A 170 -14.58 -1.50 0.35
CA LEU A 170 -14.37 -1.53 1.81
C LEU A 170 -12.89 -1.62 2.16
N GLY A 171 -12.07 -2.26 1.33
CA GLY A 171 -10.62 -2.20 1.42
C GLY A 171 -10.09 -0.78 1.25
N ALA A 172 -10.55 -0.07 0.22
CA ALA A 172 -10.17 1.32 -0.03
C ALA A 172 -10.59 2.24 1.14
N VAL A 173 -11.82 2.08 1.68
CA VAL A 173 -12.28 2.82 2.87
C VAL A 173 -11.38 2.53 4.08
N THR A 174 -11.01 1.26 4.30
CA THR A 174 -10.11 0.87 5.39
C THR A 174 -8.74 1.53 5.22
N GLY A 175 -8.19 1.56 4.00
CA GLY A 175 -6.92 2.21 3.70
C GLY A 175 -6.95 3.72 3.93
N LEU A 176 -8.03 4.40 3.55
CA LEU A 176 -8.25 5.82 3.81
C LEU A 176 -8.26 6.10 5.32
N VAL A 177 -9.02 5.31 6.09
CA VAL A 177 -9.08 5.43 7.56
C VAL A 177 -7.69 5.22 8.17
N ALA A 178 -6.97 4.20 7.72
CA ALA A 178 -5.61 3.93 8.18
C ALA A 178 -4.66 5.11 7.87
N ALA A 179 -4.73 5.69 6.68
CA ALA A 179 -3.92 6.85 6.29
C ALA A 179 -4.16 8.05 7.23
N TYR A 180 -5.41 8.28 7.61
CA TYR A 180 -5.74 9.34 8.57
C TYR A 180 -5.24 9.04 9.98
N LEU A 181 -5.46 7.82 10.48
CA LEU A 181 -5.05 7.41 11.82
C LEU A 181 -3.53 7.44 12.00
N PHE A 182 -2.78 6.96 10.99
CA PHE A 182 -1.32 6.81 11.07
C PHE A 182 -0.53 7.96 10.44
N ARG A 183 -1.16 9.06 10.06
CA ARG A 183 -0.50 10.19 9.40
C ARG A 183 0.67 10.81 10.16
N LYS A 184 0.76 10.57 11.47
CA LYS A 184 1.82 11.11 12.35
C LYS A 184 2.82 10.05 12.85
N VAL A 185 2.67 8.78 12.46
CA VAL A 185 3.45 7.68 13.07
C VAL A 185 4.86 7.58 12.50
N ASP A 186 5.03 7.66 11.18
CA ASP A 186 6.33 7.68 10.54
C ASP A 186 6.80 9.12 10.36
N PRO A 187 8.07 9.44 10.63
CA PRO A 187 8.55 10.79 10.47
C PRO A 187 8.46 11.23 9.00
N PRO A 188 8.24 12.51 8.72
CA PRO A 188 8.41 13.04 7.38
C PRO A 188 9.84 12.77 6.90
N ALA A 189 10.05 12.73 5.58
CA ALA A 189 11.40 12.65 5.01
C ALA A 189 12.29 13.72 5.65
N LYS A 190 13.55 13.36 5.92
CA LYS A 190 14.51 14.36 6.44
C LYS A 190 14.54 15.54 5.47
N LYS A 191 14.25 16.73 5.98
CA LYS A 191 14.62 17.95 5.29
C LYS A 191 16.15 17.98 5.20
N TYR A 192 16.68 18.26 4.04
CA TYR A 192 18.09 18.49 3.87
C TYR A 192 18.41 19.90 4.35
N ASP A 193 19.58 20.11 4.97
CA ASP A 193 19.99 21.41 5.52
C ASP A 193 19.94 22.55 4.49
N TRP A 194 20.05 22.22 3.18
CA TRP A 194 19.92 23.19 2.09
C TRP A 194 18.45 23.58 1.76
N GLU A 195 17.43 22.83 2.27
CA GLU A 195 16.00 23.20 2.15
C GLU A 195 15.58 24.22 3.22
N ASP A 196 16.32 24.30 4.33
CA ASP A 196 16.12 25.27 5.42
C ASP A 196 17.18 26.41 5.35
N GLY A 197 17.95 26.49 4.25
CA GLY A 197 18.84 27.63 3.99
C GLY A 197 18.02 28.92 3.98
N PRO A 198 18.56 30.03 4.53
CA PRO A 198 17.84 31.27 4.49
C PRO A 198 17.44 31.57 3.04
N ASP A 199 16.14 31.82 2.82
CA ASP A 199 15.63 32.41 1.57
C ASP A 199 16.22 33.82 1.31
N ASP A 200 17.12 34.24 2.20
CA ASP A 200 17.86 35.48 2.15
C ASP A 200 19.14 35.36 1.30
N PHE A 201 19.06 34.72 0.13
CA PHE A 201 20.06 35.04 -0.89
C PHE A 201 19.64 36.37 -1.50
N ASN A 202 20.03 37.44 -0.76
CA ASN A 202 19.83 38.80 -1.26
C ASN A 202 20.80 39.00 -2.42
N VAL A 203 20.26 39.09 -3.63
CA VAL A 203 21.04 39.35 -4.85
C VAL A 203 21.85 40.64 -4.70
N ASP A 204 21.41 41.57 -3.84
CA ASP A 204 22.11 42.82 -3.52
C ASP A 204 23.35 42.61 -2.68
N ASP A 205 23.55 41.46 -2.04
CA ASP A 205 24.80 41.12 -1.30
C ASP A 205 25.90 40.55 -2.21
N LEU A 206 25.63 40.31 -3.49
CA LEU A 206 26.61 39.98 -4.49
C LEU A 206 27.23 41.25 -5.04
N GLU A 207 28.22 41.80 -4.35
CA GLU A 207 29.09 42.82 -4.95
C GLU A 207 29.99 42.13 -6.00
N VAL A 208 29.48 42.03 -7.24
CA VAL A 208 30.27 41.61 -8.39
C VAL A 208 30.93 42.81 -8.97
N SER A 209 32.20 43.00 -8.69
CA SER A 209 33.03 44.07 -9.29
C SER A 209 33.89 43.49 -10.43
N TYR A 210 33.91 44.17 -11.57
CA TYR A 210 34.79 43.82 -12.68
C TYR A 210 36.11 44.59 -12.51
N ASP A 211 37.22 43.88 -12.41
CA ASP A 211 38.56 44.42 -12.42
C ASP A 211 39.11 44.44 -13.88
N PRO A 212 39.18 45.61 -14.51
CA PRO A 212 39.59 45.71 -15.90
C PRO A 212 41.10 45.46 -16.10
N GLU A 213 41.93 45.57 -15.06
CA GLU A 213 43.38 45.28 -15.17
C GLU A 213 43.65 43.77 -15.16
N LYS A 214 42.84 43.00 -14.44
CA LYS A 214 42.96 41.54 -14.36
C LYS A 214 42.05 40.79 -15.36
N ASN A 215 41.17 41.53 -16.04
CA ASN A 215 40.13 40.96 -16.92
C ASN A 215 39.31 39.83 -16.22
N LYS A 216 38.93 40.04 -14.95
CA LYS A 216 38.20 39.08 -14.11
C LYS A 216 37.12 39.79 -13.31
N PHE A 217 36.06 39.01 -12.99
CA PHE A 217 35.10 39.40 -11.99
C PHE A 217 35.55 38.88 -10.63
N ASP A 218 35.60 39.77 -9.62
CA ASP A 218 35.77 39.41 -8.22
C ASP A 218 34.37 39.23 -7.60
N ILE A 219 34.15 38.07 -6.95
CA ILE A 219 32.89 37.67 -6.32
C ILE A 219 33.09 37.72 -4.82
#